data_2e07384003effdde74af8dc05985d760
#
_entry.id   2e07384003effdde74af8dc05985d760
#
_cell.length_a   1.000
_cell.length_b   1.000
_cell.length_c   1.000
_cell.angle_alpha   90.00
_cell.angle_beta   90.00
_cell.angle_gamma   90.00
#
_symmetry.space_group_name_H-M   'P 1'
#
loop_
_entity.id
_entity.type
_entity.pdbx_description
1 polymer ?
#
loop_
_entity_poly.entity_id
_entity_poly.type
_entity_poly.pdbx_seq_one_letter_code
_entity_poly.pdbx_strand_id
1 'polypeptide(L)'
;YMPKSKKHTPALGADYSGKMKSRFAEKVKPSGKVYSKADRRDNRVKDNLSEELQQEIKKENSMQGGCLCGAVKFKLTGELRPVINCHCGQCLHTHGNFAAYTSVEKKNFQLVNDVGLKWFRSSNEARRGFCQECGASIIFERLGGSNISIAAGMLDSSKGLKTVEHIFVDDKPDYYEIEDDLPKFSQYYKRQLESDT
;
A
#
# COMPACT_ATOMS: atom_id res chain seq x y z
N TYR A 1 -24.98 -17.99 37.34
CA TYR A 1 -24.18 -17.28 38.35
C TYR A 1 -23.05 -16.57 37.63
N MET A 2 -23.17 -15.25 37.39
CA MET A 2 -22.12 -14.41 36.80
C MET A 2 -21.51 -13.56 37.92
N PRO A 3 -20.20 -13.50 38.07
CA PRO A 3 -19.57 -12.60 39.04
C PRO A 3 -19.56 -11.16 38.50
N LYS A 4 -19.96 -10.23 39.36
CA LYS A 4 -20.03 -8.79 39.11
C LYS A 4 -18.63 -8.21 38.84
N SER A 5 -18.50 -7.50 37.70
CA SER A 5 -17.30 -6.75 37.31
C SER A 5 -17.05 -5.59 38.31
N LYS A 6 -15.84 -5.52 38.84
CA LYS A 6 -15.38 -4.37 39.65
C LYS A 6 -15.15 -3.17 38.73
N LYS A 7 -15.84 -2.07 39.00
CA LYS A 7 -15.62 -0.77 38.38
C LYS A 7 -14.21 -0.28 38.72
N HIS A 8 -13.35 -0.14 37.73
CA HIS A 8 -12.11 0.61 37.86
C HIS A 8 -12.43 2.10 37.74
N THR A 9 -12.19 2.84 38.79
CA THR A 9 -12.19 4.31 38.84
C THR A 9 -10.84 4.76 38.28
N PRO A 10 -10.79 5.65 37.25
CA PRO A 10 -9.51 6.20 36.82
C PRO A 10 -9.04 7.22 37.86
N ALA A 11 -7.77 7.12 38.23
CA ALA A 11 -7.11 8.10 39.07
C ALA A 11 -7.02 9.44 38.37
N LEU A 12 -7.62 10.47 38.97
CA LEU A 12 -7.47 11.86 38.60
C LEU A 12 -6.03 12.33 38.88
N GLY A 13 -5.44 13.04 37.92
CA GLY A 13 -4.42 14.03 38.19
C GLY A 13 -3.01 13.68 37.80
N ALA A 14 -2.65 14.00 36.56
CA ALA A 14 -1.33 14.56 36.29
C ALA A 14 -1.51 15.66 35.26
N ASP A 15 -1.38 16.89 35.70
CA ASP A 15 -1.34 18.10 34.92
C ASP A 15 -0.05 18.08 34.06
N TYR A 16 -0.16 17.75 32.78
CA TYR A 16 0.95 17.79 31.85
C TYR A 16 1.07 19.18 31.21
N SER A 17 1.34 20.20 32.01
CA SER A 17 1.79 21.52 31.54
C SER A 17 3.32 21.60 31.42
N GLY A 18 3.96 20.50 31.06
CA GLY A 18 5.38 20.44 30.74
C GLY A 18 5.61 20.81 29.29
N LYS A 19 6.14 22.02 29.06
CA LYS A 19 6.69 22.44 27.77
C LYS A 19 7.76 21.48 27.30
N MET A 20 7.39 20.39 26.61
CA MET A 20 8.33 19.67 25.77
C MET A 20 8.64 20.54 24.56
N LYS A 21 9.75 21.26 24.62
CA LYS A 21 10.42 21.77 23.41
C LYS A 21 10.80 20.55 22.59
N SER A 22 9.98 20.20 21.61
CA SER A 22 10.30 19.12 20.69
C SER A 22 11.52 19.53 19.88
N ARG A 23 12.65 18.86 20.08
CA ARG A 23 13.85 18.96 19.22
C ARG A 23 13.58 18.48 17.79
N PHE A 24 12.36 18.09 17.47
CA PHE A 24 11.93 17.61 16.15
C PHE A 24 11.14 18.64 15.34
N ALA A 25 10.95 19.88 15.86
CA ALA A 25 10.33 20.96 15.09
C ALA A 25 11.29 21.67 14.12
N GLU A 26 12.53 21.19 13.98
CA GLU A 26 13.44 21.70 12.97
C GLU A 26 13.36 20.88 11.69
N LYS A 27 12.69 21.46 10.68
CA LYS A 27 12.94 21.25 9.25
C LYS A 27 12.49 19.94 8.65
N VAL A 28 11.20 19.64 8.71
CA VAL A 28 10.60 18.98 7.55
C VAL A 28 10.28 20.07 6.53
N LYS A 29 11.25 20.43 5.71
CA LYS A 29 10.98 21.16 4.47
C LYS A 29 10.06 20.28 3.62
N PRO A 30 9.00 20.84 3.00
CA PRO A 30 8.26 20.09 2.00
C PRO A 30 9.29 19.66 0.95
N SER A 31 9.46 18.36 0.76
CA SER A 31 10.37 17.83 -0.24
C SER A 31 9.76 18.01 -1.63
N GLY A 32 9.81 19.24 -2.14
CA GLY A 32 9.91 19.39 -3.57
C GLY A 32 11.21 18.69 -3.93
N LYS A 33 11.16 17.54 -4.57
CA LYS A 33 12.33 16.84 -5.09
C LYS A 33 12.95 17.75 -6.13
N VAL A 34 13.85 18.65 -5.72
CA VAL A 34 14.81 19.27 -6.62
C VAL A 34 15.84 18.17 -6.89
N TYR A 35 15.66 17.49 -8.02
CA TYR A 35 16.66 16.51 -8.47
C TYR A 35 18.00 17.23 -8.61
N SER A 36 18.97 16.78 -7.84
CA SER A 36 20.33 17.30 -7.92
C SER A 36 20.95 17.01 -9.31
N LYS A 37 22.04 17.70 -9.66
CA LYS A 37 22.77 17.35 -10.90
C LYS A 37 23.31 15.91 -10.87
N ALA A 38 23.48 15.31 -9.68
CA ALA A 38 23.86 13.91 -9.50
C ALA A 38 22.70 12.99 -9.90
N ASP A 39 21.45 13.26 -9.46
CA ASP A 39 20.27 12.46 -9.82
C ASP A 39 20.05 12.42 -11.35
N ARG A 40 20.38 13.53 -12.05
CA ARG A 40 20.31 13.57 -13.53
C ARG A 40 21.44 12.79 -14.21
N ARG A 41 22.59 12.60 -13.56
CA ARG A 41 23.68 11.74 -14.07
C ARG A 41 23.31 10.27 -13.91
N ASP A 42 22.74 9.89 -12.77
CA ASP A 42 22.31 8.51 -12.52
C ASP A 42 21.23 8.04 -13.51
N ASN A 43 20.28 8.92 -13.87
CA ASN A 43 19.30 8.59 -14.91
C ASN A 43 19.94 8.43 -16.28
N ARG A 44 20.94 9.28 -16.65
CA ARG A 44 21.67 9.13 -17.92
C ARG A 44 22.56 7.89 -17.96
N VAL A 45 23.07 7.43 -16.82
CA VAL A 45 23.83 6.18 -16.74
C VAL A 45 22.92 4.97 -16.95
N LYS A 46 21.68 5.03 -16.44
CA LYS A 46 20.67 3.97 -16.68
C LYS A 46 20.27 3.84 -18.15
N ASP A 47 20.20 4.97 -18.88
CA ASP A 47 19.85 4.97 -20.30
C ASP A 47 20.97 4.43 -21.22
N ASN A 48 22.22 4.33 -20.72
CA ASN A 48 23.39 3.86 -21.46
C ASN A 48 23.86 2.45 -21.06
N LEU A 49 23.12 1.76 -20.16
CA LEU A 49 23.42 0.38 -19.79
C LEU A 49 23.09 -0.54 -20.97
N SER A 50 23.95 -1.54 -21.24
CA SER A 50 23.63 -2.59 -22.22
C SER A 50 22.29 -3.25 -21.87
N GLU A 51 21.57 -3.71 -22.88
CA GLU A 51 20.27 -4.38 -22.71
C GLU A 51 20.38 -5.59 -21.74
N GLU A 52 21.52 -6.28 -21.78
CA GLU A 52 21.83 -7.41 -20.90
C GLU A 52 21.90 -6.98 -19.42
N LEU A 53 22.60 -5.90 -19.13
CA LEU A 53 22.70 -5.37 -17.77
C LEU A 53 21.37 -4.81 -17.26
N GLN A 54 20.58 -4.18 -18.15
CA GLN A 54 19.22 -3.75 -17.81
C GLN A 54 18.30 -4.94 -17.50
N GLN A 55 18.47 -6.07 -18.22
CA GLN A 55 17.73 -7.30 -17.94
C GLN A 55 18.16 -7.96 -16.63
N GLU A 56 19.44 -7.96 -16.31
CA GLU A 56 19.93 -8.45 -15.01
C GLU A 56 19.42 -7.63 -13.85
N ILE A 57 19.47 -6.29 -13.93
CA ILE A 57 18.90 -5.38 -12.93
C ILE A 57 17.39 -5.61 -12.77
N LYS A 58 16.65 -5.81 -13.86
CA LYS A 58 15.23 -6.14 -13.83
C LYS A 58 14.96 -7.50 -13.19
N LYS A 59 15.84 -8.48 -13.40
CA LYS A 59 15.74 -9.81 -12.82
C LYS A 59 16.02 -9.79 -11.32
N GLU A 60 17.04 -9.06 -10.91
CA GLU A 60 17.45 -8.88 -9.51
C GLU A 60 16.39 -8.12 -8.68
N ASN A 61 15.70 -7.14 -9.29
CA ASN A 61 14.61 -6.38 -8.70
C ASN A 61 13.21 -6.99 -8.99
N SER A 62 13.14 -8.27 -9.36
CA SER A 62 11.86 -8.92 -9.61
C SER A 62 11.27 -9.50 -8.33
N MET A 63 9.99 -9.24 -8.10
CA MET A 63 9.21 -9.78 -7.01
C MET A 63 8.11 -10.68 -7.55
N GLN A 64 7.83 -11.79 -6.88
CA GLN A 64 6.78 -12.70 -7.25
C GLN A 64 5.68 -12.72 -6.19
N GLY A 65 4.53 -13.22 -6.58
CA GLY A 65 3.42 -13.40 -5.68
C GLY A 65 2.27 -14.15 -6.32
N GLY A 66 1.26 -14.40 -5.53
CA GLY A 66 0.07 -15.11 -6.00
C GLY A 66 -0.95 -15.36 -4.89
N CYS A 67 -2.00 -16.09 -5.23
CA CYS A 67 -3.02 -16.50 -4.29
C CYS A 67 -2.58 -17.77 -3.52
N LEU A 68 -3.28 -18.07 -2.44
CA LEU A 68 -2.98 -19.20 -1.56
C LEU A 68 -2.91 -20.55 -2.30
N CYS A 69 -3.84 -20.81 -3.24
CA CYS A 69 -3.89 -22.08 -3.98
C CYS A 69 -2.96 -22.14 -5.21
N GLY A 70 -2.31 -21.03 -5.59
CA GLY A 70 -1.43 -20.97 -6.75
C GLY A 70 -2.11 -20.85 -8.11
N ALA A 71 -3.44 -20.83 -8.18
CA ALA A 71 -4.19 -20.66 -9.43
C ALA A 71 -4.06 -19.24 -10.04
N VAL A 72 -3.59 -18.27 -9.23
CA VAL A 72 -3.17 -16.96 -9.70
C VAL A 72 -1.74 -16.73 -9.25
N LYS A 73 -0.85 -16.45 -10.20
CA LYS A 73 0.55 -16.09 -9.96
C LYS A 73 0.95 -14.90 -10.81
N PHE A 74 1.76 -14.03 -10.27
CA PHE A 74 2.24 -12.85 -10.96
C PHE A 74 3.71 -12.57 -10.66
N LYS A 75 4.32 -11.77 -11.53
CA LYS A 75 5.66 -11.22 -11.39
C LYS A 75 5.59 -9.71 -11.49
N LEU A 76 6.33 -9.05 -10.61
CA LEU A 76 6.50 -7.60 -10.59
C LEU A 76 7.94 -7.26 -10.89
N THR A 77 8.14 -6.15 -11.60
CA THR A 77 9.47 -5.58 -11.87
C THR A 77 9.45 -4.10 -11.52
N GLY A 78 10.62 -3.55 -11.20
CA GLY A 78 10.74 -2.14 -10.84
C GLY A 78 10.36 -1.82 -9.40
N GLU A 79 10.23 -0.53 -9.11
CA GLU A 79 9.99 -0.04 -7.76
C GLU A 79 8.51 -0.17 -7.38
N LEU A 80 8.27 -0.71 -6.19
CA LEU A 80 6.96 -0.77 -5.60
C LEU A 80 6.72 0.46 -4.73
N ARG A 81 5.53 1.04 -4.82
CA ARG A 81 5.08 2.07 -3.89
C ARG A 81 5.03 1.47 -2.46
N PRO A 82 5.38 2.22 -1.42
CA PRO A 82 5.13 1.81 -0.04
C PRO A 82 3.67 1.38 0.19
N VAL A 83 3.44 0.52 1.17
CA VAL A 83 2.09 0.01 1.47
C VAL A 83 1.22 1.13 2.04
N ILE A 84 -0.02 1.20 1.57
CA ILE A 84 -1.08 2.04 2.12
C ILE A 84 -2.20 1.15 2.63
N ASN A 85 -2.64 1.40 3.85
CA ASN A 85 -3.79 0.73 4.44
C ASN A 85 -5.07 1.52 4.13
N CYS A 86 -5.98 0.91 3.39
CA CYS A 86 -7.26 1.51 3.01
C CYS A 86 -8.40 0.94 3.86
N HIS A 87 -9.10 1.81 4.58
CA HIS A 87 -10.18 1.44 5.50
C HIS A 87 -11.57 1.65 4.92
N CYS A 88 -11.72 1.97 3.63
CA CYS A 88 -13.03 2.23 3.02
C CYS A 88 -13.93 0.98 3.04
N GLY A 89 -15.25 1.22 3.00
CA GLY A 89 -16.25 0.16 3.06
C GLY A 89 -16.05 -0.96 2.03
N GLN A 90 -15.62 -0.65 0.79
CA GLN A 90 -15.31 -1.69 -0.20
C GLN A 90 -14.12 -2.57 0.18
N CYS A 91 -13.06 -1.98 0.74
CA CYS A 91 -11.90 -2.73 1.22
C CYS A 91 -12.27 -3.60 2.42
N LEU A 92 -13.07 -3.07 3.34
CA LEU A 92 -13.62 -3.80 4.47
C LEU A 92 -14.37 -5.07 4.00
N HIS A 93 -15.30 -4.93 3.07
CA HIS A 93 -16.10 -6.06 2.57
C HIS A 93 -15.27 -7.07 1.76
N THR A 94 -14.22 -6.65 1.06
CA THR A 94 -13.43 -7.55 0.21
C THR A 94 -12.26 -8.21 0.92
N HIS A 95 -11.84 -7.71 2.10
CA HIS A 95 -10.69 -8.21 2.85
C HIS A 95 -11.05 -8.63 4.29
N GLY A 96 -12.27 -8.33 4.75
CA GLY A 96 -12.72 -8.62 6.11
C GLY A 96 -12.15 -7.67 7.17
N ASN A 97 -11.32 -6.71 6.75
CA ASN A 97 -10.71 -5.65 7.54
C ASN A 97 -10.24 -4.54 6.58
N PHE A 98 -9.19 -3.77 6.93
CA PHE A 98 -8.58 -2.87 5.95
C PHE A 98 -7.84 -3.65 4.85
N ALA A 99 -7.61 -3.00 3.72
CA ALA A 99 -6.79 -3.56 2.64
C ALA A 99 -5.41 -2.90 2.62
N ALA A 100 -4.36 -3.68 2.79
CA ALA A 100 -2.97 -3.24 2.66
C ALA A 100 -2.53 -3.40 1.20
N TYR A 101 -2.35 -2.29 0.49
CA TYR A 101 -1.97 -2.30 -0.92
C TYR A 101 -0.63 -1.63 -1.17
N THR A 102 0.22 -2.29 -1.95
CA THR A 102 1.29 -1.66 -2.72
C THR A 102 0.82 -1.41 -4.15
N SER A 103 1.61 -0.74 -4.99
CA SER A 103 1.31 -0.58 -6.41
C SER A 103 2.58 -0.50 -7.25
N VAL A 104 2.44 -0.80 -8.54
CA VAL A 104 3.47 -0.74 -9.56
C VAL A 104 2.85 -0.23 -10.86
N GLU A 105 3.64 0.30 -11.77
CA GLU A 105 3.17 0.61 -13.12
C GLU A 105 2.67 -0.66 -13.83
N LYS A 106 1.58 -0.59 -14.59
CA LYS A 106 0.99 -1.75 -15.28
C LYS A 106 1.96 -2.48 -16.20
N LYS A 107 2.88 -1.75 -16.84
CA LYS A 107 3.93 -2.35 -17.69
C LYS A 107 4.89 -3.26 -16.94
N ASN A 108 4.96 -3.10 -15.62
CA ASN A 108 5.83 -3.85 -14.72
C ASN A 108 5.09 -4.98 -13.97
N PHE A 109 3.80 -5.19 -14.27
CA PHE A 109 2.96 -6.27 -13.75
C PHE A 109 2.75 -7.33 -14.83
N GLN A 110 3.10 -8.57 -14.55
CA GLN A 110 2.92 -9.70 -15.45
C GLN A 110 2.18 -10.82 -14.74
N LEU A 111 1.04 -11.26 -15.29
CA LEU A 111 0.40 -12.51 -14.89
C LEU A 111 1.23 -13.69 -15.44
N VAL A 112 1.59 -14.62 -14.56
CA VAL A 112 2.31 -15.85 -14.87
C VAL A 112 1.35 -17.03 -14.95
N ASN A 113 0.33 -17.03 -14.08
CA ASN A 113 -0.80 -17.96 -14.09
C ASN A 113 -2.05 -17.18 -13.72
N ASP A 114 -3.09 -17.26 -14.53
CA ASP A 114 -4.34 -16.53 -14.34
C ASP A 114 -5.60 -17.40 -14.40
N VAL A 115 -5.44 -18.74 -14.40
CA VAL A 115 -6.56 -19.68 -14.55
C VAL A 115 -7.63 -19.52 -13.47
N GLY A 116 -7.24 -19.05 -12.27
CA GLY A 116 -8.16 -18.75 -11.18
C GLY A 116 -8.59 -17.29 -11.10
N LEU A 117 -8.09 -16.40 -11.95
CA LEU A 117 -8.34 -14.96 -11.84
C LEU A 117 -9.73 -14.60 -12.35
N LYS A 118 -10.52 -14.01 -11.48
CA LYS A 118 -11.78 -13.35 -11.84
C LYS A 118 -11.73 -11.86 -11.54
N TRP A 119 -12.45 -11.09 -12.35
CA TRP A 119 -12.59 -9.66 -12.17
C TRP A 119 -14.01 -9.28 -11.77
N PHE A 120 -14.11 -8.48 -10.72
CA PHE A 120 -15.34 -7.84 -10.27
C PHE A 120 -15.25 -6.34 -10.54
N ARG A 121 -16.20 -5.79 -11.29
CA ARG A 121 -16.29 -4.34 -11.49
C ARG A 121 -16.89 -3.69 -10.26
N SER A 122 -16.06 -3.12 -9.42
CA SER A 122 -16.46 -2.59 -8.12
C SER A 122 -17.01 -1.16 -8.19
N SER A 123 -16.77 -0.44 -9.31
CA SER A 123 -17.37 0.86 -9.64
C SER A 123 -17.27 1.14 -11.13
N ASN A 124 -17.77 2.29 -11.58
CA ASN A 124 -17.59 2.73 -12.97
C ASN A 124 -16.11 2.97 -13.34
N GLU A 125 -15.26 3.19 -12.35
CA GLU A 125 -13.86 3.57 -12.52
C GLU A 125 -12.86 2.49 -12.08
N ALA A 126 -13.32 1.41 -11.43
CA ALA A 126 -12.42 0.44 -10.85
C ALA A 126 -12.93 -1.00 -10.95
N ARG A 127 -11.97 -1.94 -11.01
CA ARG A 127 -12.20 -3.37 -10.89
C ARG A 127 -11.26 -4.02 -9.90
N ARG A 128 -11.67 -5.16 -9.37
CA ARG A 128 -10.91 -5.96 -8.41
C ARG A 128 -10.68 -7.35 -8.97
N GLY A 129 -9.43 -7.80 -8.92
CA GLY A 129 -9.05 -9.16 -9.29
C GLY A 129 -8.96 -10.04 -8.05
N PHE A 130 -9.61 -11.19 -8.08
CA PHE A 130 -9.60 -12.18 -7.01
C PHE A 130 -9.47 -13.59 -7.57
N CYS A 131 -9.02 -14.52 -6.75
CA CYS A 131 -8.98 -15.93 -7.12
C CYS A 131 -10.35 -16.57 -6.88
N GLN A 132 -10.95 -17.13 -7.91
CA GLN A 132 -12.24 -17.83 -7.78
C GLN A 132 -12.13 -19.16 -7.04
N GLU A 133 -10.94 -19.77 -6.98
CA GLU A 133 -10.71 -21.07 -6.35
C GLU A 133 -10.52 -20.97 -4.84
N CYS A 134 -9.78 -19.94 -4.35
CA CYS A 134 -9.50 -19.78 -2.92
C CYS A 134 -10.04 -18.49 -2.31
N GLY A 135 -10.70 -17.64 -3.10
CA GLY A 135 -11.30 -16.38 -2.63
C GLY A 135 -10.33 -15.24 -2.33
N ALA A 136 -9.01 -15.43 -2.57
CA ALA A 136 -8.03 -14.41 -2.25
C ALA A 136 -8.27 -13.12 -3.06
N SER A 137 -8.40 -11.97 -2.40
CA SER A 137 -8.42 -10.64 -3.01
C SER A 137 -7.00 -10.22 -3.36
N ILE A 138 -6.68 -10.00 -4.63
CA ILE A 138 -5.30 -9.88 -5.11
C ILE A 138 -5.02 -8.48 -5.65
N ILE A 139 -5.90 -7.97 -6.51
CA ILE A 139 -5.64 -6.81 -7.36
C ILE A 139 -6.74 -5.76 -7.17
N PHE A 140 -6.33 -4.49 -7.13
CA PHE A 140 -7.21 -3.36 -7.40
C PHE A 140 -6.66 -2.58 -8.60
N GLU A 141 -7.51 -2.34 -9.58
CA GLU A 141 -7.15 -1.59 -10.77
C GLU A 141 -8.12 -0.45 -11.01
N ARG A 142 -7.59 0.78 -11.09
CA ARG A 142 -8.32 1.91 -11.63
C ARG A 142 -8.30 1.84 -13.15
N LEU A 143 -9.49 1.91 -13.75
CA LEU A 143 -9.64 1.88 -15.21
C LEU A 143 -9.10 3.20 -15.78
N GLY A 144 -8.27 3.09 -16.83
CA GLY A 144 -7.59 4.25 -17.41
C GLY A 144 -6.34 4.72 -16.67
N GLY A 145 -6.08 4.29 -15.43
CA GLY A 145 -4.85 4.62 -14.70
C GLY A 145 -3.63 3.86 -15.21
N SER A 146 -2.43 4.40 -14.97
CA SER A 146 -1.14 3.80 -15.34
C SER A 146 -0.66 2.72 -14.38
N ASN A 147 -1.19 2.71 -13.15
CA ASN A 147 -0.76 1.83 -12.07
C ASN A 147 -1.77 0.70 -11.81
N ILE A 148 -1.25 -0.38 -11.22
CA ILE A 148 -2.02 -1.49 -10.68
C ILE A 148 -1.62 -1.71 -9.23
N SER A 149 -2.61 -1.89 -8.35
CA SER A 149 -2.37 -2.12 -6.92
C SER A 149 -2.52 -3.60 -6.60
N ILE A 150 -1.61 -4.10 -5.79
CA ILE A 150 -1.54 -5.50 -5.37
C ILE A 150 -1.67 -5.54 -3.84
N ALA A 151 -2.52 -6.43 -3.32
CA ALA A 151 -2.59 -6.68 -1.89
C ALA A 151 -1.22 -7.17 -1.41
N ALA A 152 -0.61 -6.45 -0.45
CA ALA A 152 0.77 -6.69 -0.03
C ALA A 152 0.99 -8.09 0.52
N GLY A 153 -0.04 -8.69 1.15
CA GLY A 153 0.00 -10.07 1.63
C GLY A 153 0.03 -11.14 0.54
N MET A 154 -0.14 -10.76 -0.74
CA MET A 154 -0.03 -11.68 -1.88
C MET A 154 1.38 -11.79 -2.44
N LEU A 155 2.35 -11.04 -1.92
CA LEU A 155 3.75 -11.09 -2.32
C LEU A 155 4.46 -12.23 -1.58
N ASP A 156 5.30 -12.99 -2.29
CA ASP A 156 6.12 -14.07 -1.70
C ASP A 156 7.16 -13.50 -0.72
N SER A 157 7.54 -12.26 -0.89
CA SER A 157 8.42 -11.53 0.03
C SER A 157 7.97 -10.09 0.15
N SER A 158 7.86 -9.60 1.38
CA SER A 158 7.59 -8.19 1.69
C SER A 158 8.85 -7.43 2.13
N LYS A 159 10.05 -8.02 1.92
CA LYS A 159 11.32 -7.42 2.35
C LYS A 159 11.48 -6.02 1.77
N GLY A 160 11.69 -5.04 2.64
CA GLY A 160 11.85 -3.63 2.27
C GLY A 160 10.54 -2.83 2.13
N LEU A 161 9.38 -3.49 2.04
CA LEU A 161 8.09 -2.80 2.07
C LEU A 161 7.76 -2.32 3.48
N LYS A 162 7.20 -1.12 3.56
CA LYS A 162 6.72 -0.52 4.81
C LYS A 162 5.35 0.09 4.56
N THR A 163 4.47 -0.01 5.54
CA THR A 163 3.24 0.79 5.59
C THR A 163 3.62 2.22 5.93
N VAL A 164 3.04 3.19 5.23
CA VAL A 164 3.40 4.60 5.38
C VAL A 164 2.22 5.49 5.75
N GLU A 165 1.00 5.05 5.50
CA GLU A 165 -0.20 5.84 5.80
C GLU A 165 -1.47 4.99 5.82
N HIS A 166 -2.53 5.56 6.41
CA HIS A 166 -3.89 5.07 6.41
C HIS A 166 -4.80 6.03 5.66
N ILE A 167 -5.68 5.51 4.80
CA ILE A 167 -6.65 6.30 4.05
C ILE A 167 -8.07 5.81 4.32
N PHE A 168 -9.06 6.70 4.17
CA PHE A 168 -10.47 6.44 4.45
C PHE A 168 -10.71 5.99 5.90
N VAL A 169 -10.01 6.64 6.85
CA VAL A 169 -10.09 6.25 8.27
C VAL A 169 -11.46 6.54 8.89
N ASP A 170 -12.23 7.49 8.34
CA ASP A 170 -13.58 7.81 8.80
C ASP A 170 -14.59 6.67 8.51
N ASP A 171 -14.27 5.78 7.55
CA ASP A 171 -15.07 4.59 7.23
C ASP A 171 -14.70 3.38 8.09
N LYS A 172 -13.70 3.52 8.98
CA LYS A 172 -13.21 2.44 9.84
C LYS A 172 -14.31 1.96 10.79
N PRO A 173 -14.56 0.64 10.90
CA PRO A 173 -15.49 0.11 11.89
C PRO A 173 -14.91 0.17 13.31
N ASP A 174 -15.79 0.10 14.31
CA ASP A 174 -15.45 0.29 15.72
C ASP A 174 -14.72 -0.90 16.37
N TYR A 175 -14.62 -2.05 15.68
CA TYR A 175 -14.07 -3.27 16.28
C TYR A 175 -12.53 -3.32 16.34
N TYR A 176 -11.82 -2.31 15.80
CA TYR A 176 -10.37 -2.18 15.95
C TYR A 176 -9.93 -0.72 16.00
N GLU A 177 -8.76 -0.48 16.58
CA GLU A 177 -8.13 0.83 16.64
C GLU A 177 -6.85 0.86 15.77
N ILE A 178 -6.50 2.05 15.28
CA ILE A 178 -5.23 2.30 14.58
C ILE A 178 -4.28 2.91 15.60
N GLU A 179 -3.41 2.08 16.17
CA GLU A 179 -2.56 2.45 17.31
C GLU A 179 -1.20 3.03 16.89
N ASP A 180 -0.83 2.92 15.62
CA ASP A 180 0.43 3.49 15.12
C ASP A 180 0.35 5.00 14.89
N ASP A 181 1.53 5.63 14.76
CA ASP A 181 1.70 7.08 14.54
C ASP A 181 1.75 7.46 13.04
N LEU A 182 1.38 6.56 12.14
CA LEU A 182 1.38 6.86 10.72
C LEU A 182 0.30 7.90 10.36
N PRO A 183 0.51 8.69 9.31
CA PRO A 183 -0.50 9.61 8.80
C PRO A 183 -1.84 8.93 8.54
N LYS A 184 -2.93 9.57 8.99
CA LYS A 184 -4.31 9.09 8.88
C LYS A 184 -5.14 10.11 8.11
N PHE A 185 -5.77 9.69 7.00
CA PHE A 185 -6.54 10.56 6.12
C PHE A 185 -7.98 10.08 6.00
N SER A 186 -8.93 11.01 6.09
CA SER A 186 -10.36 10.73 5.90
C SER A 186 -10.71 10.22 4.52
N GLN A 187 -9.90 10.59 3.51
CA GLN A 187 -10.04 10.18 2.11
C GLN A 187 -8.66 9.96 1.48
N TYR A 188 -8.59 9.82 0.15
CA TYR A 188 -7.32 9.89 -0.56
C TYR A 188 -6.64 11.24 -0.35
N TYR A 189 -5.32 11.22 -0.15
CA TYR A 189 -4.53 12.42 -0.20
C TYR A 189 -4.50 12.96 -1.65
N LYS A 190 -4.91 14.22 -1.87
CA LYS A 190 -5.05 14.84 -3.21
C LYS A 190 -3.82 14.77 -4.11
N ARG A 191 -2.61 14.66 -3.52
CA ARG A 191 -1.34 14.59 -4.28
C ARG A 191 -1.21 13.33 -5.15
N GLN A 192 -1.95 12.25 -4.87
CA GLN A 192 -1.91 11.03 -5.67
C GLN A 192 -2.82 11.08 -6.90
N LEU A 193 -3.80 12.00 -6.93
CA LEU A 193 -4.69 12.17 -8.08
C LEU A 193 -4.04 12.93 -9.24
N GLU A 194 -2.99 13.73 -8.96
CA GLU A 194 -2.28 14.54 -9.96
C GLU A 194 -1.17 13.76 -10.68
N SER A 195 -0.72 12.62 -10.15
CA SER A 195 0.31 11.76 -10.76
C SER A 195 -0.25 10.68 -11.69
N ASP A 196 -1.57 10.48 -11.70
CA ASP A 196 -2.26 9.44 -12.49
C ASP A 196 -2.98 10.02 -13.73
N THR A 197 -2.80 11.32 -14.03
CA THR A 197 -3.25 11.98 -15.27
C THR A 197 -2.07 12.27 -16.17
#